data_c9cee95833aeb2f827e0398c2ba3db25
#
_entry.id   c9cee95833aeb2f827e0398c2ba3db25
#
_cell.length_a   1.000
_cell.length_b   1.000
_cell.length_c   1.000
_cell.angle_alpha   90.00
_cell.angle_beta   90.00
_cell.angle_gamma   90.00
#
_symmetry.space_group_name_H-M   'P 1'
#
loop_
_entity.id
_entity.type
_entity.pdbx_description
1 polymer ?
#
loop_
_entity_poly.entity_id
_entity_poly.type
_entity_poly.pdbx_seq_one_letter_code
_entity_poly.pdbx_strand_id
1 'polypeptide(L)'
;KVNPEQRTAIVQPGVRNIAISERAKEFNLFYAPDPSSQIACSIGGNVAENSGGVHCLKYGLTLHNVVNVRAIDCEGNVINLGLESFDFPGLDLLSLIVGSEGMLVVITEITCRLFPRPCSAKVIMASLNAVEDAANAVAGIISEGIVPSGLEMMDGGMVKAVEDFVHAGYDTEAAAILLCESDGMEAEVDEEIDLTVGTLEKFGATKCLVSANSHQRELFWSGRKNAFPASGRLSPDYYCIDGTIPRKKVGAMLREIERMEGFYNLRCINVFHAGDGNLHPLILFDSSKP
;
A
#
# COMPACT_ATOMS: atom_id res chain seq x y z
N LYS A 1 10.11 14.13 18.31
CA LYS A 1 11.58 14.23 18.27
C LYS A 1 12.12 13.20 17.30
N VAL A 2 13.06 13.58 16.41
CA VAL A 2 13.80 12.63 15.55
C VAL A 2 15.15 12.35 16.20
N ASN A 3 15.56 11.08 16.18
CA ASN A 3 16.89 10.62 16.56
C ASN A 3 17.57 9.99 15.33
N PRO A 4 18.43 10.73 14.62
CA PRO A 4 19.04 10.24 13.38
C PRO A 4 20.03 9.09 13.61
N GLU A 5 20.72 9.05 14.74
CA GLU A 5 21.72 8.00 15.06
C GLU A 5 21.04 6.64 15.25
N GLN A 6 19.90 6.62 15.92
CA GLN A 6 19.09 5.40 16.13
C GLN A 6 18.09 5.16 14.99
N ARG A 7 17.96 6.11 14.04
CA ARG A 7 16.95 6.09 12.98
C ARG A 7 15.54 5.88 13.54
N THR A 8 15.17 6.68 14.55
CA THR A 8 13.84 6.63 15.15
C THR A 8 13.21 8.00 15.25
N ALA A 9 11.89 8.02 15.36
CA ALA A 9 11.11 9.22 15.68
C ALA A 9 10.16 8.92 16.82
N ILE A 10 10.22 9.75 17.88
CA ILE A 10 9.28 9.72 18.99
C ILE A 10 8.20 10.77 18.71
N VAL A 11 6.95 10.34 18.66
CA VAL A 11 5.81 11.15 18.26
C VAL A 11 4.59 10.92 19.15
N GLN A 12 3.73 11.93 19.26
CA GLN A 12 2.42 11.80 19.89
C GLN A 12 1.41 11.16 18.92
N PRO A 13 0.35 10.47 19.40
CA PRO A 13 -0.58 9.73 18.57
C PRO A 13 -1.35 10.59 17.56
N GLY A 14 -1.56 11.88 17.83
CA GLY A 14 -2.24 12.81 16.92
C GLY A 14 -1.38 13.35 15.76
N VAL A 15 -0.10 12.98 15.68
CA VAL A 15 0.78 13.40 14.57
C VAL A 15 0.31 12.73 13.28
N ARG A 16 0.18 13.51 12.19
CA ARG A 16 -0.15 12.96 10.88
C ARG A 16 0.99 12.06 10.38
N ASN A 17 0.62 10.96 9.73
CA ASN A 17 1.60 10.00 9.21
C ASN A 17 2.67 10.67 8.36
N ILE A 18 2.27 11.46 7.36
CA ILE A 18 3.18 12.16 6.45
C ILE A 18 4.16 13.10 7.17
N ALA A 19 3.71 13.74 8.27
CA ALA A 19 4.51 14.71 9.00
C ALA A 19 5.77 14.09 9.64
N ILE A 20 5.75 12.79 9.90
CA ILE A 20 6.94 12.07 10.40
C ILE A 20 8.03 12.08 9.32
N SER A 21 7.69 11.73 8.09
CA SER A 21 8.62 11.74 6.95
C SER A 21 9.06 13.16 6.58
N GLU A 22 8.14 14.14 6.63
CA GLU A 22 8.45 15.56 6.39
C GLU A 22 9.53 16.05 7.38
N ARG A 23 9.37 15.71 8.66
CA ARG A 23 10.33 16.10 9.71
C ARG A 23 11.65 15.33 9.64
N ALA A 24 11.61 14.05 9.25
CA ALA A 24 12.79 13.21 9.12
C ALA A 24 13.64 13.53 7.87
N LYS A 25 13.05 14.23 6.89
CA LYS A 25 13.71 14.57 5.61
C LYS A 25 15.02 15.34 5.78
N GLU A 26 15.13 16.22 6.77
CA GLU A 26 16.35 16.99 7.06
C GLU A 26 17.55 16.09 7.43
N PHE A 27 17.29 14.84 7.87
CA PHE A 27 18.27 13.82 8.18
C PHE A 27 18.43 12.76 7.09
N ASN A 28 17.82 12.98 5.92
CA ASN A 28 17.76 12.00 4.83
C ASN A 28 17.08 10.68 5.24
N LEU A 29 16.07 10.77 6.12
CA LEU A 29 15.29 9.66 6.62
C LEU A 29 13.82 9.80 6.23
N PHE A 30 13.06 8.68 6.30
CA PHE A 30 11.61 8.66 6.13
C PHE A 30 10.95 7.55 6.97
N TYR A 31 9.66 7.69 7.22
CA TYR A 31 8.79 6.68 7.81
C TYR A 31 8.11 5.92 6.66
N ALA A 32 8.31 4.61 6.61
CA ALA A 32 7.97 3.84 5.41
C ALA A 32 6.47 3.53 5.23
N PRO A 33 5.68 3.17 6.28
CA PRO A 33 4.25 2.92 6.07
C PRO A 33 3.53 4.17 5.56
N ASP A 34 2.86 4.03 4.40
CA ASP A 34 2.30 5.13 3.64
C ASP A 34 0.85 4.86 3.19
N PRO A 35 -0.11 4.73 4.12
CA PRO A 35 -1.51 4.58 3.75
C PRO A 35 -1.94 5.73 2.83
N SER A 36 -2.86 5.47 1.91
CA SER A 36 -3.37 6.49 0.98
C SER A 36 -3.90 7.74 1.70
N SER A 37 -4.36 7.57 2.94
CA SER A 37 -4.83 8.63 3.83
C SER A 37 -3.71 9.35 4.60
N GLN A 38 -2.42 9.09 4.35
CA GLN A 38 -1.27 9.59 5.14
C GLN A 38 -1.23 11.12 5.34
N ILE A 39 -1.86 11.88 4.47
CA ILE A 39 -1.98 13.34 4.59
C ILE A 39 -2.92 13.77 5.72
N ALA A 40 -3.82 12.89 6.15
CA ALA A 40 -4.88 13.15 7.12
C ALA A 40 -4.85 12.21 8.33
N CYS A 41 -4.52 10.91 8.15
CA CYS A 41 -4.52 9.94 9.23
C CYS A 41 -3.46 10.23 10.28
N SER A 42 -3.78 9.88 11.53
CA SER A 42 -2.87 10.00 12.67
C SER A 42 -2.06 8.72 12.87
N ILE A 43 -0.85 8.86 13.39
CA ILE A 43 -0.01 7.69 13.70
C ILE A 43 -0.62 6.80 14.79
N GLY A 44 -1.35 7.37 15.74
CA GLY A 44 -2.07 6.60 16.77
C GLY A 44 -3.18 5.74 16.17
N GLY A 45 -3.94 6.28 15.18
CA GLY A 45 -4.89 5.50 14.40
C GLY A 45 -4.22 4.39 13.61
N ASN A 46 -3.10 4.68 12.95
CA ASN A 46 -2.35 3.67 12.21
C ASN A 46 -1.85 2.53 13.10
N VAL A 47 -1.44 2.84 14.35
CA VAL A 47 -1.07 1.80 15.32
C VAL A 47 -2.30 0.99 15.74
N ALA A 48 -3.43 1.65 16.01
CA ALA A 48 -4.66 0.97 16.40
C ALA A 48 -5.17 -0.01 15.34
N GLU A 49 -5.05 0.36 14.06
CA GLU A 49 -5.51 -0.44 12.91
C GLU A 49 -4.43 -1.34 12.29
N ASN A 50 -3.18 -1.24 12.72
CA ASN A 50 -2.03 -1.85 12.03
C ASN A 50 -2.01 -1.47 10.54
N SER A 51 -2.18 -0.19 10.24
CA SER A 51 -2.35 0.31 8.88
C SER A 51 -1.18 -0.06 7.97
N GLY A 52 -1.51 -0.42 6.75
CA GLY A 52 -0.58 -0.66 5.66
C GLY A 52 -0.50 0.51 4.68
N GLY A 53 0.00 0.23 3.48
CA GLY A 53 0.13 1.18 2.38
C GLY A 53 0.78 0.52 1.17
N VAL A 54 1.08 1.34 0.17
CA VAL A 54 1.64 0.90 -1.11
C VAL A 54 2.98 0.17 -0.96
N HIS A 55 3.80 0.61 0.01
CA HIS A 55 5.17 0.11 0.18
C HIS A 55 5.30 -1.01 1.24
N CYS A 56 4.19 -1.57 1.71
CA CYS A 56 4.21 -2.60 2.76
C CYS A 56 4.88 -3.91 2.34
N LEU A 57 4.89 -4.24 1.05
CA LEU A 57 5.55 -5.45 0.55
C LEU A 57 7.04 -5.46 0.93
N LYS A 58 7.75 -4.34 0.76
CA LYS A 58 9.18 -4.20 1.07
C LYS A 58 9.42 -3.78 2.53
N TYR A 59 8.66 -2.82 3.02
CA TYR A 59 8.94 -2.15 4.29
C TYR A 59 8.08 -2.64 5.46
N GLY A 60 7.06 -3.45 5.19
CA GLY A 60 6.14 -3.97 6.20
C GLY A 60 5.04 -2.99 6.61
N LEU A 61 4.14 -3.48 7.43
CA LEU A 61 3.02 -2.76 8.03
C LEU A 61 3.48 -1.86 9.18
N THR A 62 2.55 -1.14 9.79
CA THR A 62 2.81 -0.34 11.00
C THR A 62 3.47 -1.15 12.10
N LEU A 63 3.04 -2.39 12.33
CA LEU A 63 3.64 -3.30 13.32
C LEU A 63 5.16 -3.44 13.16
N HIS A 64 5.65 -3.59 11.93
CA HIS A 64 7.08 -3.78 11.65
C HIS A 64 7.89 -2.48 11.80
N ASN A 65 7.20 -1.35 11.94
CA ASN A 65 7.77 -0.01 11.91
C ASN A 65 7.55 0.79 13.21
N VAL A 66 6.93 0.16 14.21
CA VAL A 66 6.81 0.68 15.57
C VAL A 66 7.73 -0.12 16.48
N VAL A 67 8.56 0.59 17.25
CA VAL A 67 9.58 -0.02 18.11
C VAL A 67 9.12 -0.04 19.57
N ASN A 68 8.40 1.02 19.98
CA ASN A 68 7.91 1.18 21.32
C ASN A 68 6.62 2.01 21.34
N VAL A 69 5.77 1.72 22.29
CA VAL A 69 4.55 2.47 22.59
C VAL A 69 4.50 2.75 24.09
N ARG A 70 4.30 4.01 24.45
CA ARG A 70 3.89 4.42 25.79
C ARG A 70 2.38 4.55 25.82
N ALA A 71 1.74 3.87 26.75
CA ALA A 71 0.29 3.81 26.80
C ALA A 71 -0.24 3.86 28.26
N ILE A 72 -1.55 4.03 28.39
CA ILE A 72 -2.28 3.94 29.66
C ILE A 72 -3.21 2.73 29.56
N ASP A 73 -3.14 1.83 30.54
CA ASP A 73 -3.99 0.65 30.65
C ASP A 73 -5.39 0.97 31.21
N CYS A 74 -6.25 -0.05 31.30
CA CYS A 74 -7.61 0.11 31.83
C CYS A 74 -7.67 0.46 33.33
N GLU A 75 -6.57 0.28 34.08
CA GLU A 75 -6.47 0.65 35.49
C GLU A 75 -5.90 2.06 35.69
N GLY A 76 -5.50 2.73 34.61
CA GLY A 76 -4.89 4.07 34.63
C GLY A 76 -3.37 4.07 34.84
N ASN A 77 -2.73 2.90 34.78
CA ASN A 77 -1.27 2.81 34.91
C ASN A 77 -0.59 3.17 33.58
N VAL A 78 0.54 3.87 33.67
CA VAL A 78 1.39 4.11 32.51
C VAL A 78 2.27 2.90 32.28
N ILE A 79 2.19 2.34 31.08
CA ILE A 79 2.97 1.18 30.64
C ILE A 79 3.81 1.53 29.42
N ASN A 80 4.96 0.87 29.27
CA ASN A 80 5.79 0.95 28.08
C ASN A 80 5.85 -0.46 27.46
N LEU A 81 5.55 -0.55 26.16
CA LEU A 81 5.49 -1.78 25.41
C LEU A 81 6.47 -1.71 24.23
N GLY A 82 7.32 -2.71 24.11
CA GLY A 82 8.48 -2.67 23.22
C GLY A 82 9.72 -2.12 23.93
N LEU A 83 10.83 -2.08 23.20
CA LEU A 83 12.11 -1.56 23.66
C LEU A 83 12.63 -0.52 22.66
N GLU A 84 13.77 0.09 22.99
CA GLU A 84 14.54 0.91 22.04
C GLU A 84 15.32 0.06 21.02
N SER A 85 15.15 -1.27 21.06
CA SER A 85 15.78 -2.25 20.18
C SER A 85 14.73 -3.23 19.64
N PHE A 86 15.05 -3.93 18.55
CA PHE A 86 14.16 -4.93 17.95
C PHE A 86 14.13 -6.28 18.68
N ASP A 87 14.97 -6.46 19.70
CA ASP A 87 15.07 -7.69 20.45
C ASP A 87 14.38 -7.53 21.80
N PHE A 88 13.34 -8.33 22.06
CA PHE A 88 12.51 -8.21 23.24
C PHE A 88 12.53 -9.51 24.06
N PRO A 89 13.00 -9.48 25.32
CA PRO A 89 12.93 -10.67 26.18
C PRO A 89 11.52 -10.86 26.72
N GLY A 90 10.85 -11.94 26.33
CA GLY A 90 9.53 -12.32 26.83
C GLY A 90 8.44 -12.28 25.78
N LEU A 91 7.19 -12.04 26.19
CA LEU A 91 6.04 -11.96 25.29
C LEU A 91 6.06 -10.64 24.53
N ASP A 92 5.80 -10.70 23.24
CA ASP A 92 5.66 -9.51 22.38
C ASP A 92 4.28 -8.85 22.58
N LEU A 93 4.16 -8.08 23.67
CA LEU A 93 2.95 -7.34 23.97
C LEU A 93 2.75 -6.12 23.03
N LEU A 94 3.81 -5.64 22.39
CA LEU A 94 3.68 -4.58 21.38
C LEU A 94 2.84 -5.07 20.19
N SER A 95 3.11 -6.28 19.70
CA SER A 95 2.34 -6.89 18.62
C SER A 95 0.87 -7.15 19.00
N LEU A 96 0.57 -7.32 20.29
CA LEU A 96 -0.81 -7.44 20.77
C LEU A 96 -1.56 -6.10 20.69
N ILE A 97 -0.87 -4.98 20.93
CA ILE A 97 -1.48 -3.64 20.97
C ILE A 97 -1.65 -3.06 19.56
N VAL A 98 -0.70 -3.31 18.66
CA VAL A 98 -0.79 -2.87 17.26
C VAL A 98 -1.89 -3.66 16.56
N GLY A 99 -2.92 -2.96 16.06
CA GLY A 99 -4.11 -3.59 15.46
C GLY A 99 -5.19 -3.96 16.47
N SER A 100 -5.11 -3.46 17.72
CA SER A 100 -6.12 -3.70 18.76
C SER A 100 -7.33 -2.75 18.71
N GLU A 101 -7.42 -1.90 17.69
CA GLU A 101 -8.51 -0.92 17.50
C GLU A 101 -8.72 0.01 18.70
N GLY A 102 -7.65 0.24 19.50
CA GLY A 102 -7.71 1.03 20.73
C GLY A 102 -8.45 0.37 21.89
N MET A 103 -8.80 -0.92 21.78
CA MET A 103 -9.62 -1.64 22.76
C MET A 103 -8.85 -2.05 24.03
N LEU A 104 -7.52 -2.07 23.98
CA LEU A 104 -6.69 -2.57 25.09
C LEU A 104 -6.02 -1.46 25.89
N VAL A 105 -5.59 -0.38 25.24
CA VAL A 105 -4.85 0.72 25.89
C VAL A 105 -5.13 2.05 25.19
N VAL A 106 -4.84 3.15 25.89
CA VAL A 106 -4.79 4.50 25.31
C VAL A 106 -3.33 4.86 25.05
N ILE A 107 -2.96 4.95 23.78
CA ILE A 107 -1.59 5.28 23.35
C ILE A 107 -1.33 6.77 23.57
N THR A 108 -0.19 7.11 24.20
CA THR A 108 0.22 8.49 24.47
C THR A 108 1.50 8.91 23.74
N GLU A 109 2.37 7.94 23.40
CA GLU A 109 3.61 8.19 22.66
C GLU A 109 3.98 6.94 21.85
N ILE A 110 4.56 7.15 20.67
CA ILE A 110 4.95 6.10 19.74
C ILE A 110 6.39 6.35 19.29
N THR A 111 7.23 5.32 19.35
CA THR A 111 8.56 5.34 18.73
C THR A 111 8.50 4.60 17.40
N CYS A 112 8.66 5.36 16.31
CA CYS A 112 8.66 4.86 14.95
C CYS A 112 10.09 4.59 14.47
N ARG A 113 10.27 3.51 13.72
CA ARG A 113 11.49 3.23 12.94
C ARG A 113 11.53 4.12 11.71
N LEU A 114 12.71 4.64 11.37
CA LEU A 114 12.95 5.40 10.16
C LEU A 114 13.95 4.67 9.25
N PHE A 115 13.75 4.82 7.96
CA PHE A 115 14.65 4.28 6.95
C PHE A 115 15.43 5.40 6.26
N PRO A 116 16.66 5.14 5.76
CA PRO A 116 17.33 6.03 4.84
C PRO A 116 16.49 6.21 3.59
N ARG A 117 16.42 7.42 3.06
CA ARG A 117 15.73 7.67 1.79
C ARG A 117 16.48 6.95 0.66
N PRO A 118 15.77 6.23 -0.22
CA PRO A 118 16.39 5.58 -1.36
C PRO A 118 17.01 6.63 -2.30
N CYS A 119 18.16 6.28 -2.90
CA CYS A 119 18.85 7.16 -3.83
C CYS A 119 18.15 7.23 -5.18
N SER A 120 17.50 6.14 -5.59
CA SER A 120 16.76 6.00 -6.84
C SER A 120 15.42 5.31 -6.59
N ALA A 121 14.44 5.61 -7.42
CA ALA A 121 13.18 4.88 -7.49
C ALA A 121 12.61 4.99 -8.91
N LYS A 122 12.17 3.86 -9.48
CA LYS A 122 11.54 3.77 -10.79
C LYS A 122 10.24 2.97 -10.69
N VAL A 123 9.24 3.35 -11.49
CA VAL A 123 7.96 2.66 -11.59
C VAL A 123 7.78 2.11 -13.00
N ILE A 124 7.35 0.87 -13.09
CA ILE A 124 6.84 0.25 -14.31
C ILE A 124 5.33 0.38 -14.28
N MET A 125 4.74 0.86 -15.37
CA MET A 125 3.31 0.78 -15.64
C MET A 125 3.12 -0.26 -16.75
N ALA A 126 2.50 -1.39 -16.40
CA ALA A 126 2.31 -2.52 -17.31
C ALA A 126 0.83 -2.73 -17.62
N SER A 127 0.50 -2.86 -18.92
CA SER A 127 -0.85 -3.14 -19.41
C SER A 127 -0.99 -4.64 -19.70
N LEU A 128 -2.09 -5.24 -19.25
CA LEU A 128 -2.41 -6.66 -19.49
C LEU A 128 -3.83 -6.81 -20.03
N ASN A 129 -4.03 -7.77 -20.92
CA ASN A 129 -5.32 -8.03 -21.57
C ASN A 129 -6.26 -8.94 -20.78
N ALA A 130 -5.77 -9.54 -19.69
CA ALA A 130 -6.57 -10.34 -18.78
C ALA A 130 -6.17 -10.05 -17.33
N VAL A 131 -7.16 -9.96 -16.45
CA VAL A 131 -6.96 -9.79 -15.01
C VAL A 131 -6.20 -10.96 -14.40
N GLU A 132 -6.42 -12.16 -14.95
CA GLU A 132 -5.72 -13.38 -14.51
C GLU A 132 -4.24 -13.36 -14.86
N ASP A 133 -3.86 -12.83 -16.03
CA ASP A 133 -2.46 -12.66 -16.42
C ASP A 133 -1.75 -11.68 -15.48
N ALA A 134 -2.43 -10.60 -15.09
CA ALA A 134 -1.91 -9.66 -14.12
C ALA A 134 -1.68 -10.32 -12.75
N ALA A 135 -2.63 -11.12 -12.26
CA ALA A 135 -2.48 -11.86 -11.01
C ALA A 135 -1.34 -12.90 -11.07
N ASN A 136 -1.18 -13.58 -12.22
CA ASN A 136 -0.09 -14.53 -12.45
C ASN A 136 1.27 -13.81 -12.53
N ALA A 137 1.33 -12.63 -13.15
CA ALA A 137 2.53 -11.79 -13.22
C ALA A 137 2.98 -11.37 -11.81
N VAL A 138 2.05 -10.94 -10.95
CA VAL A 138 2.33 -10.62 -9.54
C VAL A 138 2.96 -11.81 -8.82
N ALA A 139 2.35 -13.00 -8.95
CA ALA A 139 2.90 -14.21 -8.35
C ALA A 139 4.27 -14.59 -8.94
N GLY A 140 4.45 -14.39 -10.25
CA GLY A 140 5.71 -14.61 -10.97
C GLY A 140 6.85 -13.73 -10.45
N ILE A 141 6.62 -12.41 -10.34
CA ILE A 141 7.60 -11.45 -9.82
C ILE A 141 8.10 -11.89 -8.45
N ILE A 142 7.18 -12.20 -7.54
CA ILE A 142 7.56 -12.64 -6.18
C ILE A 142 8.28 -13.99 -6.20
N SER A 143 7.87 -14.93 -7.06
CA SER A 143 8.49 -16.26 -7.12
C SER A 143 9.90 -16.24 -7.72
N GLU A 144 10.24 -15.25 -8.51
CA GLU A 144 11.59 -15.00 -9.03
C GLU A 144 12.53 -14.32 -8.00
N GLY A 145 12.01 -14.05 -6.78
CA GLY A 145 12.79 -13.46 -5.69
C GLY A 145 12.83 -11.94 -5.71
N ILE A 146 12.11 -11.30 -6.63
CA ILE A 146 12.00 -9.84 -6.72
C ILE A 146 11.02 -9.36 -5.64
N VAL A 147 11.44 -8.35 -4.86
CA VAL A 147 10.60 -7.73 -3.82
C VAL A 147 10.43 -6.24 -4.14
N PRO A 148 9.51 -5.88 -5.05
CA PRO A 148 9.25 -4.48 -5.38
C PRO A 148 8.91 -3.66 -4.13
N SER A 149 9.28 -2.39 -4.11
CA SER A 149 8.87 -1.49 -3.03
C SER A 149 7.37 -1.24 -3.06
N GLY A 150 6.73 -1.25 -4.24
CA GLY A 150 5.29 -1.22 -4.41
C GLY A 150 4.85 -2.11 -5.57
N LEU A 151 3.76 -2.84 -5.38
CA LEU A 151 3.17 -3.72 -6.40
C LEU A 151 1.64 -3.65 -6.31
N GLU A 152 1.07 -2.82 -7.18
CA GLU A 152 -0.33 -2.42 -7.15
C GLU A 152 -1.05 -2.82 -8.44
N MET A 153 -2.34 -3.11 -8.33
CA MET A 153 -3.19 -3.47 -9.46
C MET A 153 -4.47 -2.65 -9.50
N MET A 154 -4.89 -2.32 -10.71
CA MET A 154 -6.21 -1.76 -11.02
C MET A 154 -6.82 -2.56 -12.16
N ASP A 155 -8.10 -2.92 -12.06
CA ASP A 155 -8.83 -3.52 -13.17
C ASP A 155 -9.26 -2.46 -14.23
N GLY A 156 -9.71 -2.91 -15.40
CA GLY A 156 -10.10 -2.01 -16.50
C GLY A 156 -11.22 -1.03 -16.13
N GLY A 157 -12.09 -1.39 -15.19
CA GLY A 157 -13.14 -0.50 -14.67
C GLY A 157 -12.56 0.66 -13.88
N MET A 158 -11.62 0.35 -12.99
CA MET A 158 -10.92 1.37 -12.21
C MET A 158 -9.98 2.20 -13.10
N VAL A 159 -9.26 1.56 -14.04
CA VAL A 159 -8.37 2.27 -14.98
C VAL A 159 -9.11 3.37 -15.75
N LYS A 160 -10.30 3.08 -16.28
CA LYS A 160 -11.13 4.08 -16.98
C LYS A 160 -11.51 5.23 -16.06
N ALA A 161 -11.95 4.93 -14.84
CA ALA A 161 -12.33 5.95 -13.87
C ALA A 161 -11.16 6.88 -13.50
N VAL A 162 -9.98 6.31 -13.25
CA VAL A 162 -8.81 7.10 -12.87
C VAL A 162 -8.22 7.89 -14.04
N GLU A 163 -8.20 7.33 -15.25
CA GLU A 163 -7.71 8.07 -16.43
C GLU A 163 -8.56 9.30 -16.72
N ASP A 164 -9.89 9.19 -16.64
CA ASP A 164 -10.81 10.32 -16.75
C ASP A 164 -10.61 11.37 -15.64
N PHE A 165 -10.00 10.98 -14.54
CA PHE A 165 -9.80 11.88 -13.39
C PHE A 165 -8.43 12.55 -13.40
N VAL A 166 -7.35 11.83 -13.74
CA VAL A 166 -5.96 12.30 -13.57
C VAL A 166 -5.20 12.50 -14.89
N HIS A 167 -5.64 11.89 -15.99
CA HIS A 167 -5.01 11.94 -17.33
C HIS A 167 -3.52 11.57 -17.28
N ALA A 168 -3.23 10.42 -16.65
CA ALA A 168 -1.86 9.92 -16.46
C ALA A 168 -1.32 9.10 -17.66
N GLY A 169 -2.15 8.85 -18.67
CA GLY A 169 -1.79 8.07 -19.85
C GLY A 169 -1.91 6.56 -19.65
N TYR A 170 -2.81 6.13 -18.77
CA TYR A 170 -3.16 4.72 -18.63
C TYR A 170 -3.83 4.18 -19.89
N ASP A 171 -3.56 2.93 -20.20
CA ASP A 171 -4.21 2.22 -21.28
C ASP A 171 -5.63 1.81 -20.87
N THR A 172 -6.64 2.54 -21.34
CA THR A 172 -8.06 2.31 -20.99
C THR A 172 -8.66 1.07 -21.68
N GLU A 173 -7.94 0.47 -22.63
CA GLU A 173 -8.37 -0.79 -23.28
C GLU A 173 -7.80 -2.02 -22.56
N ALA A 174 -6.83 -1.83 -21.67
CA ALA A 174 -6.29 -2.91 -20.87
C ALA A 174 -7.32 -3.46 -19.87
N ALA A 175 -7.35 -4.79 -19.70
CA ALA A 175 -8.17 -5.43 -18.67
C ALA A 175 -7.63 -5.17 -17.26
N ALA A 176 -6.31 -4.96 -17.14
CA ALA A 176 -5.67 -4.59 -15.89
C ALA A 176 -4.39 -3.77 -16.13
N ILE A 177 -4.08 -2.89 -15.19
CA ILE A 177 -2.80 -2.18 -15.09
C ILE A 177 -2.10 -2.63 -13.80
N LEU A 178 -0.82 -2.98 -13.93
CA LEU A 178 0.09 -3.17 -12.80
C LEU A 178 1.03 -1.98 -12.68
N LEU A 179 1.23 -1.50 -11.46
CA LEU A 179 2.27 -0.55 -11.10
C LEU A 179 3.28 -1.26 -10.22
N CYS A 180 4.52 -1.40 -10.71
CA CYS A 180 5.60 -2.05 -10.00
C CYS A 180 6.69 -1.02 -9.74
N GLU A 181 6.98 -0.73 -8.47
CA GLU A 181 8.04 0.20 -8.08
C GLU A 181 9.23 -0.56 -7.51
N SER A 182 10.42 -0.20 -7.96
CA SER A 182 11.68 -0.55 -7.31
C SER A 182 12.33 0.71 -6.76
N ASP A 183 12.90 0.62 -5.56
CA ASP A 183 13.64 1.69 -4.91
C ASP A 183 14.87 1.17 -4.17
N GLY A 184 15.94 1.97 -4.15
CA GLY A 184 17.19 1.58 -3.54
C GLY A 184 18.41 2.31 -4.11
N MET A 185 19.50 1.59 -4.31
CA MET A 185 20.66 2.08 -5.06
C MET A 185 20.40 1.99 -6.56
N GLU A 186 20.95 2.92 -7.33
CA GLU A 186 20.62 3.05 -8.76
C GLU A 186 20.85 1.75 -9.54
N ALA A 187 22.00 1.09 -9.34
CA ALA A 187 22.31 -0.17 -10.02
C ALA A 187 21.35 -1.32 -9.64
N GLU A 188 20.94 -1.40 -8.37
CA GLU A 188 19.96 -2.40 -7.90
C GLU A 188 18.59 -2.14 -8.51
N VAL A 189 18.18 -0.87 -8.54
CA VAL A 189 16.89 -0.46 -9.13
C VAL A 189 16.86 -0.80 -10.62
N ASP A 190 17.94 -0.54 -11.37
CA ASP A 190 18.01 -0.83 -12.79
C ASP A 190 17.91 -2.34 -13.07
N GLU A 191 18.63 -3.17 -12.31
CA GLU A 191 18.56 -4.62 -12.41
C GLU A 191 17.17 -5.17 -12.07
N GLU A 192 16.56 -4.71 -10.97
CA GLU A 192 15.21 -5.12 -10.58
C GLU A 192 14.15 -4.71 -11.60
N ILE A 193 14.28 -3.52 -12.19
CA ILE A 193 13.36 -3.04 -13.24
C ILE A 193 13.46 -3.94 -14.48
N ASP A 194 14.67 -4.27 -14.94
CA ASP A 194 14.87 -5.12 -16.12
C ASP A 194 14.31 -6.54 -15.88
N LEU A 195 14.56 -7.13 -14.73
CA LEU A 195 14.02 -8.44 -14.35
C LEU A 195 12.48 -8.41 -14.24
N THR A 196 11.95 -7.34 -13.66
CA THR A 196 10.48 -7.18 -13.52
C THR A 196 9.80 -7.02 -14.88
N VAL A 197 10.37 -6.22 -15.80
CA VAL A 197 9.85 -6.09 -17.17
C VAL A 197 9.87 -7.43 -17.89
N GLY A 198 10.98 -8.17 -17.83
CA GLY A 198 11.07 -9.50 -18.44
C GLY A 198 10.04 -10.49 -17.88
N THR A 199 9.76 -10.42 -16.58
CA THR A 199 8.71 -11.24 -15.95
C THR A 199 7.32 -10.82 -16.41
N LEU A 200 7.02 -9.52 -16.44
CA LEU A 200 5.74 -9.00 -16.92
C LEU A 200 5.45 -9.42 -18.37
N GLU A 201 6.44 -9.30 -19.26
CA GLU A 201 6.33 -9.73 -20.66
C GLU A 201 6.09 -11.25 -20.79
N LYS A 202 6.76 -12.07 -20.01
CA LYS A 202 6.58 -13.52 -19.92
C LYS A 202 5.14 -13.92 -19.52
N PHE A 203 4.50 -13.08 -18.69
CA PHE A 203 3.10 -13.25 -18.28
C PHE A 203 2.09 -12.47 -19.13
N GLY A 204 2.48 -11.99 -20.31
CA GLY A 204 1.57 -11.44 -21.30
C GLY A 204 1.32 -9.94 -21.20
N ALA A 205 2.19 -9.18 -20.52
CA ALA A 205 2.11 -7.73 -20.58
C ALA A 205 2.27 -7.24 -22.02
N THR A 206 1.31 -6.46 -22.50
CA THR A 206 1.29 -5.94 -23.87
C THR A 206 2.08 -4.64 -24.01
N LYS A 207 2.28 -3.94 -22.89
CA LYS A 207 3.01 -2.69 -22.85
C LYS A 207 3.62 -2.53 -21.45
N CYS A 208 4.91 -2.22 -21.37
CA CYS A 208 5.62 -1.85 -20.17
C CYS A 208 6.26 -0.48 -20.35
N LEU A 209 5.87 0.48 -19.53
CA LEU A 209 6.44 1.84 -19.51
C LEU A 209 7.19 2.04 -18.21
N VAL A 210 8.51 2.29 -18.31
CA VAL A 210 9.35 2.62 -17.16
C VAL A 210 9.43 4.13 -17.00
N SER A 211 9.24 4.64 -15.79
CA SER A 211 9.31 6.08 -15.53
C SER A 211 10.72 6.62 -15.77
N ALA A 212 10.84 7.65 -16.61
CA ALA A 212 12.14 8.26 -16.97
C ALA A 212 12.67 9.23 -15.90
N ASN A 213 11.80 9.71 -15.02
CA ASN A 213 12.13 10.69 -13.98
C ASN A 213 11.06 10.71 -12.86
N SER A 214 11.32 11.45 -11.79
CA SER A 214 10.43 11.56 -10.63
C SER A 214 9.04 12.11 -10.98
N HIS A 215 8.94 13.04 -11.91
CA HIS A 215 7.64 13.60 -12.31
C HIS A 215 6.77 12.53 -13.00
N GLN A 216 7.33 11.75 -13.92
CA GLN A 216 6.60 10.66 -14.58
C GLN A 216 6.25 9.54 -13.58
N ARG A 217 7.14 9.25 -12.63
CA ARG A 217 6.86 8.32 -11.53
C ARG A 217 5.65 8.79 -10.71
N GLU A 218 5.61 10.05 -10.30
CA GLU A 218 4.48 10.64 -9.57
C GLU A 218 3.19 10.60 -10.39
N LEU A 219 3.28 10.84 -11.70
CA LEU A 219 2.14 10.76 -12.62
C LEU A 219 1.58 9.34 -12.68
N PHE A 220 2.43 8.31 -12.81
CA PHE A 220 1.98 6.91 -12.78
C PHE A 220 1.29 6.55 -11.46
N TRP A 221 1.78 7.05 -10.33
CA TRP A 221 1.14 6.85 -9.03
C TRP A 221 -0.14 7.65 -8.83
N SER A 222 -0.34 8.74 -9.56
CA SER A 222 -1.46 9.66 -9.34
C SER A 222 -2.81 8.97 -9.49
N GLY A 223 -2.97 8.08 -10.48
CA GLY A 223 -4.20 7.31 -10.66
C GLY A 223 -4.49 6.39 -9.47
N ARG A 224 -3.50 5.62 -9.05
CA ARG A 224 -3.66 4.72 -7.90
C ARG A 224 -4.02 5.47 -6.62
N LYS A 225 -3.39 6.62 -6.37
CA LYS A 225 -3.69 7.48 -5.21
C LYS A 225 -5.07 8.12 -5.27
N ASN A 226 -5.60 8.34 -6.46
CA ASN A 226 -6.92 8.93 -6.69
C ASN A 226 -8.01 7.91 -7.05
N ALA A 227 -7.76 6.62 -6.90
CA ALA A 227 -8.71 5.56 -7.27
C ALA A 227 -10.06 5.70 -6.55
N PHE A 228 -10.06 5.93 -5.24
CA PHE A 228 -11.28 6.13 -4.47
C PHE A 228 -12.06 7.41 -4.87
N PRO A 229 -11.45 8.61 -4.94
CA PRO A 229 -12.13 9.79 -5.48
C PRO A 229 -12.64 9.61 -6.90
N ALA A 230 -11.90 8.93 -7.77
CA ALA A 230 -12.29 8.69 -9.16
C ALA A 230 -13.52 7.78 -9.28
N SER A 231 -13.71 6.81 -8.37
CA SER A 231 -14.88 5.93 -8.35
C SER A 231 -16.20 6.67 -8.19
N GLY A 232 -16.19 7.83 -7.49
CA GLY A 232 -17.34 8.70 -7.34
C GLY A 232 -17.88 9.30 -8.66
N ARG A 233 -17.13 9.20 -9.75
CA ARG A 233 -17.63 9.57 -11.09
C ARG A 233 -18.45 8.45 -11.75
N LEU A 234 -18.29 7.22 -11.29
CA LEU A 234 -19.00 6.05 -11.83
C LEU A 234 -20.31 5.78 -11.09
N SER A 235 -20.35 6.07 -9.80
CA SER A 235 -21.53 5.89 -8.95
C SER A 235 -21.48 6.89 -7.79
N PRO A 236 -22.65 7.37 -7.30
CA PRO A 236 -22.71 8.28 -6.16
C PRO A 236 -22.21 7.62 -4.87
N ASP A 237 -22.40 6.32 -4.74
CA ASP A 237 -22.02 5.55 -3.56
C ASP A 237 -21.22 4.31 -3.95
N TYR A 238 -20.38 3.87 -3.04
CA TYR A 238 -19.72 2.57 -3.12
C TYR A 238 -19.53 1.97 -1.72
N TYR A 239 -19.52 0.65 -1.67
CA TYR A 239 -19.11 -0.08 -0.49
C TYR A 239 -17.75 -0.72 -0.74
N CYS A 240 -16.75 -0.32 0.04
CA CYS A 240 -15.41 -0.89 -0.04
C CYS A 240 -15.33 -2.08 0.92
N ILE A 241 -14.98 -3.23 0.39
CA ILE A 241 -14.66 -4.42 1.18
C ILE A 241 -13.14 -4.51 1.26
N ASP A 242 -12.61 -4.57 2.48
CA ASP A 242 -11.18 -4.76 2.73
C ASP A 242 -10.93 -6.19 3.20
N GLY A 243 -10.02 -6.89 2.53
CA GLY A 243 -9.74 -8.26 2.88
C GLY A 243 -8.41 -8.75 2.30
N THR A 244 -7.69 -9.54 3.08
CA THR A 244 -6.39 -10.12 2.67
C THR A 244 -6.53 -11.59 2.36
N ILE A 245 -5.99 -12.01 1.23
CA ILE A 245 -6.00 -13.40 0.77
C ILE A 245 -4.59 -13.85 0.38
N PRO A 246 -4.32 -15.17 0.36
CA PRO A 246 -3.06 -15.67 -0.18
C PRO A 246 -2.86 -15.22 -1.63
N ARG A 247 -1.71 -14.62 -1.94
CA ARG A 247 -1.37 -14.05 -3.27
C ARG A 247 -1.72 -14.97 -4.45
N LYS A 248 -1.40 -16.27 -4.33
CA LYS A 248 -1.73 -17.28 -5.36
C LYS A 248 -3.23 -17.46 -5.60
N LYS A 249 -4.09 -16.88 -4.77
CA LYS A 249 -5.56 -16.93 -4.91
C LYS A 249 -6.17 -15.65 -5.50
N VAL A 250 -5.36 -14.62 -5.73
CA VAL A 250 -5.84 -13.32 -6.25
C VAL A 250 -6.62 -13.51 -7.57
N GLY A 251 -6.05 -14.20 -8.56
CA GLY A 251 -6.74 -14.44 -9.83
C GLY A 251 -8.06 -15.23 -9.68
N ALA A 252 -8.10 -16.22 -8.78
CA ALA A 252 -9.32 -16.97 -8.51
C ALA A 252 -10.39 -16.10 -7.82
N MET A 253 -9.99 -15.21 -6.92
CA MET A 253 -10.91 -14.28 -6.24
C MET A 253 -11.49 -13.28 -7.23
N LEU A 254 -10.68 -12.71 -8.10
CA LEU A 254 -11.15 -11.73 -9.10
C LEU A 254 -12.16 -12.35 -10.07
N ARG A 255 -11.95 -13.60 -10.51
CA ARG A 255 -12.96 -14.33 -11.29
C ARG A 255 -14.27 -14.53 -10.53
N GLU A 256 -14.18 -14.82 -9.25
CA GLU A 256 -15.38 -14.99 -8.42
C GLU A 256 -16.12 -13.66 -8.19
N ILE A 257 -15.40 -12.55 -8.04
CA ILE A 257 -16.00 -11.22 -8.01
C ILE A 257 -16.74 -10.93 -9.32
N GLU A 258 -16.12 -11.16 -10.48
CA GLU A 258 -16.75 -10.99 -11.80
C GLU A 258 -18.00 -11.87 -11.94
N ARG A 259 -17.94 -13.12 -11.49
CA ARG A 259 -19.11 -14.02 -11.48
C ARG A 259 -20.25 -13.46 -10.61
N MET A 260 -19.92 -12.91 -9.44
CA MET A 260 -20.90 -12.31 -8.51
C MET A 260 -21.50 -11.02 -9.09
N GLU A 261 -20.73 -10.19 -9.78
CA GLU A 261 -21.23 -9.02 -10.50
C GLU A 261 -22.38 -9.40 -11.44
N GLY A 262 -22.16 -10.44 -12.28
CA GLY A 262 -23.16 -10.93 -13.19
C GLY A 262 -24.38 -11.55 -12.48
N PHE A 263 -24.17 -12.26 -11.37
CA PHE A 263 -25.24 -12.91 -10.63
C PHE A 263 -26.14 -11.91 -9.89
N TYR A 264 -25.54 -10.90 -9.24
CA TYR A 264 -26.29 -9.90 -8.46
C TYR A 264 -26.66 -8.66 -9.27
N ASN A 265 -26.19 -8.55 -10.51
CA ASN A 265 -26.33 -7.35 -11.35
C ASN A 265 -25.81 -6.08 -10.65
N LEU A 266 -24.69 -6.22 -9.96
CA LEU A 266 -23.96 -5.15 -9.29
C LEU A 266 -22.63 -4.94 -10.00
N ARG A 267 -22.19 -3.70 -10.12
CA ARG A 267 -20.88 -3.38 -10.68
C ARG A 267 -19.84 -3.31 -9.57
N CYS A 268 -18.72 -3.99 -9.77
CA CYS A 268 -17.56 -3.92 -8.89
C CYS A 268 -16.34 -3.40 -9.68
N ILE A 269 -15.54 -2.56 -9.08
CA ILE A 269 -14.24 -2.13 -9.63
C ILE A 269 -13.16 -2.43 -8.60
N ASN A 270 -11.99 -2.83 -9.08
CA ASN A 270 -10.95 -3.35 -8.22
C ASN A 270 -9.68 -2.51 -8.27
N VAL A 271 -9.20 -2.15 -7.09
CA VAL A 271 -7.90 -1.52 -6.88
C VAL A 271 -7.31 -2.08 -5.59
N PHE A 272 -6.06 -2.57 -5.61
CA PHE A 272 -5.54 -3.27 -4.46
C PHE A 272 -4.01 -3.40 -4.43
N HIS A 273 -3.50 -3.73 -3.23
CA HIS A 273 -2.10 -4.06 -3.00
C HIS A 273 -1.83 -5.49 -3.48
N ALA A 274 -1.48 -5.63 -4.77
CA ALA A 274 -1.30 -6.95 -5.37
C ALA A 274 -0.14 -7.73 -4.74
N GLY A 275 0.90 -7.02 -4.29
CA GLY A 275 2.10 -7.60 -3.71
C GLY A 275 1.88 -8.33 -2.39
N ASP A 276 0.93 -7.93 -1.57
CA ASP A 276 0.63 -8.57 -0.27
C ASP A 276 -0.72 -9.31 -0.24
N GLY A 277 -1.53 -9.17 -1.32
CA GLY A 277 -2.83 -9.84 -1.44
C GLY A 277 -3.96 -9.13 -0.71
N ASN A 278 -3.79 -7.86 -0.36
CA ASN A 278 -4.84 -7.05 0.24
C ASN A 278 -5.72 -6.42 -0.84
N LEU A 279 -6.97 -6.88 -0.95
CA LEU A 279 -7.95 -6.50 -1.96
C LEU A 279 -8.90 -5.43 -1.43
N HIS A 280 -9.24 -4.47 -2.29
CA HIS A 280 -10.25 -3.43 -2.01
C HIS A 280 -11.30 -3.40 -3.13
N PRO A 281 -12.15 -4.43 -3.30
CA PRO A 281 -13.25 -4.37 -4.23
C PRO A 281 -14.25 -3.29 -3.82
N LEU A 282 -14.60 -2.42 -4.76
CA LEU A 282 -15.59 -1.35 -4.60
C LEU A 282 -16.87 -1.76 -5.28
N ILE A 283 -17.89 -2.13 -4.51
CA ILE A 283 -19.23 -2.41 -5.00
C ILE A 283 -19.93 -1.08 -5.21
N LEU A 284 -20.25 -0.76 -6.46
CA LEU A 284 -20.88 0.50 -6.85
C LEU A 284 -22.41 0.40 -6.71
N PHE A 285 -23.04 1.41 -6.12
CA PHE A 285 -24.48 1.48 -5.98
C PHE A 285 -24.95 2.93 -5.89
N ASP A 286 -26.27 3.11 -5.85
CA ASP A 286 -26.92 4.41 -5.64
C ASP A 286 -27.92 4.22 -4.49
N SER A 287 -27.57 4.74 -3.32
CA SER A 287 -28.40 4.61 -2.11
C SER A 287 -29.77 5.31 -2.21
N SER A 288 -29.97 6.17 -3.20
CA SER A 288 -31.26 6.79 -3.50
C SER A 288 -32.21 5.86 -4.26
N LYS A 289 -31.70 4.76 -4.80
CA LYS A 289 -32.46 3.74 -5.52
C LYS A 289 -32.56 2.47 -4.68
N PRO A 290 -33.76 1.95 -4.41
CA PRO A 290 -33.97 0.74 -3.64
C PRO A 290 -33.48 -0.53 -4.36
#